data_a4fa3e7ef51b1216d521f4c1e77cdcbe
#
_entry.id   a4fa3e7ef51b1216d521f4c1e77cdcbe
#
_cell.length_a   1.000
_cell.length_b   1.000
_cell.length_c   1.000
_cell.angle_alpha   90.00
_cell.angle_beta   90.00
_cell.angle_gamma   90.00
#
_symmetry.space_group_name_H-M   'P 1'
#
loop_
_entity.id
_entity.type
_entity.pdbx_description
1 polymer ?
#
loop_
_entity_poly.entity_id
_entity_poly.type
_entity_poly.pdbx_seq_one_letter_code
_entity_poly.pdbx_strand_id
1 'polypeptide(L)'
;MKKLITLFFLILNITIFSEESEPIIPMLPLLPSMPANPEAEGKPVPLEVKTIVMKMETEIVVPLEIISDVEIQAMVIDDQKVTVPFEIEMNKEPDKKDYYKLNYSETEIDIDDDGKTDTYIYSNEYINSKIEKDNRVEIQGENISKEGYHEKIIYLTIETHD
;
A
#
# COMPACT_ATOMS: atom_id res chain seq x y z
N MET A 1 -0.57 -45.77 15.78
CA MET A 1 -1.42 -44.77 16.44
C MET A 1 -1.34 -43.50 15.65
N LYS A 2 -2.39 -43.15 14.92
CA LYS A 2 -2.43 -41.95 14.06
C LYS A 2 -2.77 -40.74 14.92
N LYS A 3 -1.87 -39.80 15.10
CA LYS A 3 -2.15 -38.50 15.74
C LYS A 3 -2.85 -37.60 14.77
N LEU A 4 -4.11 -37.26 15.03
CA LEU A 4 -4.91 -36.28 14.30
C LEU A 4 -4.45 -34.90 14.78
N ILE A 5 -3.82 -34.12 13.89
CA ILE A 5 -3.49 -32.72 14.17
C ILE A 5 -4.67 -31.91 13.71
N THR A 6 -5.42 -31.34 14.66
CA THR A 6 -6.52 -30.42 14.40
C THR A 6 -5.92 -29.01 14.25
N LEU A 7 -5.91 -28.49 13.02
CA LEU A 7 -5.50 -27.14 12.72
C LEU A 7 -6.65 -26.18 13.06
N PHE A 8 -6.47 -25.35 14.08
CA PHE A 8 -7.41 -24.28 14.43
C PHE A 8 -7.10 -23.04 13.59
N PHE A 9 -7.99 -22.72 12.65
CA PHE A 9 -7.99 -21.44 11.99
C PHE A 9 -8.69 -20.41 12.88
N LEU A 10 -7.91 -19.46 13.41
CA LEU A 10 -8.46 -18.29 14.08
C LEU A 10 -8.70 -17.21 13.00
N ILE A 11 -9.95 -17.09 12.54
CA ILE A 11 -10.34 -15.99 11.65
C ILE A 11 -10.60 -14.77 12.54
N LEU A 12 -9.67 -13.82 12.52
CA LEU A 12 -9.85 -12.52 13.16
C LEU A 12 -10.63 -11.61 12.23
N ASN A 13 -11.95 -11.50 12.42
CA ASN A 13 -12.77 -10.52 11.74
C ASN A 13 -12.53 -9.14 12.37
N ILE A 14 -11.74 -8.30 11.74
CA ILE A 14 -11.64 -6.88 12.09
C ILE A 14 -12.75 -6.15 11.33
N THR A 15 -13.84 -5.83 12.02
CA THR A 15 -14.86 -4.94 11.50
C THR A 15 -14.36 -3.50 11.68
N ILE A 16 -13.90 -2.87 10.61
CA ILE A 16 -13.61 -1.45 10.61
C ILE A 16 -14.94 -0.73 10.49
N PHE A 17 -15.42 -0.12 11.59
CA PHE A 17 -16.49 0.86 11.53
C PHE A 17 -15.90 2.13 10.94
N SER A 18 -16.24 2.41 9.68
CA SER A 18 -16.10 3.74 9.09
C SER A 18 -17.17 4.61 9.73
N GLU A 19 -16.75 5.47 10.64
CA GLU A 19 -17.61 6.53 11.15
C GLU A 19 -17.75 7.57 10.03
N GLU A 20 -18.89 7.54 9.37
CA GLU A 20 -19.29 8.51 8.36
C GLU A 20 -19.48 9.86 9.09
N SER A 21 -18.44 10.71 9.06
CA SER A 21 -18.54 12.06 9.59
C SER A 21 -19.48 12.86 8.68
N GLU A 22 -20.63 13.23 9.22
CA GLU A 22 -21.54 14.17 8.56
C GLU A 22 -20.77 15.46 8.19
N PRO A 23 -20.98 15.99 6.98
CA PRO A 23 -20.34 17.24 6.58
C PRO A 23 -20.78 18.36 7.52
N ILE A 24 -19.86 18.95 8.26
CA ILE A 24 -20.08 20.15 9.05
C ILE A 24 -20.39 21.27 8.06
N ILE A 25 -21.67 21.60 7.91
CA ILE A 25 -22.09 22.79 7.18
C ILE A 25 -21.65 23.99 8.04
N PRO A 26 -20.71 24.83 7.59
CA PRO A 26 -20.33 25.99 8.34
C PRO A 26 -21.53 26.88 8.47
N MET A 27 -22.03 27.09 9.72
CA MET A 27 -23.06 28.11 9.99
C MET A 27 -22.53 29.45 9.51
N LEU A 28 -23.20 30.01 8.52
CA LEU A 28 -22.98 31.42 8.16
C LEU A 28 -23.13 32.28 9.43
N PRO A 29 -22.18 33.18 9.71
CA PRO A 29 -22.34 34.11 10.82
C PRO A 29 -23.61 34.95 10.61
N LEU A 30 -24.47 34.96 11.61
CA LEU A 30 -25.64 35.83 11.65
C LEU A 30 -25.17 37.28 11.45
N LEU A 31 -25.54 37.88 10.34
CA LEU A 31 -25.33 39.31 10.09
C LEU A 31 -25.95 40.10 11.25
N PRO A 32 -25.20 41.01 11.86
CA PRO A 32 -25.76 41.88 12.87
C PRO A 32 -26.93 42.64 12.27
N SER A 33 -28.09 42.65 12.98
CA SER A 33 -29.27 43.38 12.61
C SER A 33 -28.91 44.86 12.50
N MET A 34 -28.93 45.42 11.29
CA MET A 34 -28.79 46.85 11.08
C MET A 34 -29.96 47.57 11.75
N PRO A 35 -29.72 48.66 12.48
CA PRO A 35 -30.80 49.49 13.00
C PRO A 35 -31.62 50.01 11.82
N ALA A 36 -32.93 49.83 11.92
CA ALA A 36 -33.87 50.42 10.97
C ALA A 36 -33.70 51.92 10.97
N ASN A 37 -33.26 52.50 9.85
CA ASN A 37 -33.27 53.94 9.63
C ASN A 37 -34.66 54.29 9.01
N PRO A 38 -35.57 54.93 9.73
CA PRO A 38 -36.82 55.39 9.16
C PRO A 38 -36.54 56.71 8.42
N GLU A 39 -36.83 56.75 7.15
CA GLU A 39 -36.73 57.88 6.24
C GLU A 39 -35.53 57.95 5.32
N ALA A 40 -35.57 57.11 4.31
CA ALA A 40 -35.00 57.42 3.02
C ALA A 40 -36.00 57.01 1.94
N GLU A 41 -36.90 57.95 1.56
CA GLU A 41 -37.57 57.82 0.26
C GLU A 41 -36.55 57.93 -0.88
N GLY A 42 -35.68 56.91 -0.99
CA GLY A 42 -34.78 56.72 -2.10
C GLY A 42 -35.46 55.83 -3.14
N LYS A 43 -35.50 56.28 -4.39
CA LYS A 43 -35.86 55.43 -5.51
C LYS A 43 -35.08 54.11 -5.41
N PRO A 44 -35.72 52.95 -5.63
CA PRO A 44 -35.00 51.69 -5.58
C PRO A 44 -33.84 51.73 -6.57
N VAL A 45 -32.63 51.65 -6.02
CA VAL A 45 -31.40 51.51 -6.85
C VAL A 45 -31.48 50.12 -7.46
N PRO A 46 -31.40 49.98 -8.81
CA PRO A 46 -31.42 48.67 -9.41
C PRO A 46 -30.20 47.87 -8.89
N LEU A 47 -30.45 46.74 -8.26
CA LEU A 47 -29.42 45.81 -7.87
C LEU A 47 -28.79 45.22 -9.14
N GLU A 48 -27.60 45.70 -9.50
CA GLU A 48 -26.80 45.00 -10.50
C GLU A 48 -26.33 43.65 -9.93
N VAL A 49 -27.01 42.60 -10.33
CA VAL A 49 -26.58 41.24 -10.00
C VAL A 49 -25.38 40.90 -10.89
N LYS A 50 -24.20 40.93 -10.32
CA LYS A 50 -22.98 40.42 -11.00
C LYS A 50 -22.85 38.95 -10.72
N THR A 51 -22.99 38.13 -11.75
CA THR A 51 -22.72 36.70 -11.67
C THR A 51 -21.23 36.48 -11.82
N ILE A 52 -20.59 35.88 -10.81
CA ILE A 52 -19.20 35.45 -10.85
C ILE A 52 -19.22 33.96 -11.11
N VAL A 53 -18.58 33.52 -12.19
CA VAL A 53 -18.35 32.10 -12.44
C VAL A 53 -17.01 31.74 -11.82
N MET A 54 -17.04 30.91 -10.81
CA MET A 54 -15.85 30.36 -10.17
C MET A 54 -15.60 28.97 -10.74
N LYS A 55 -14.45 28.78 -11.41
CA LYS A 55 -14.00 27.47 -11.85
C LYS A 55 -13.04 26.92 -10.79
N MET A 56 -13.36 25.75 -10.27
CA MET A 56 -12.47 24.99 -9.40
C MET A 56 -11.94 23.78 -10.16
N GLU A 57 -10.65 23.60 -10.15
CA GLU A 57 -9.98 22.40 -10.67
C GLU A 57 -9.23 21.78 -9.51
N THR A 58 -9.40 20.47 -9.33
CA THR A 58 -8.72 19.69 -8.28
C THR A 58 -8.11 18.48 -8.94
N GLU A 59 -6.81 18.30 -8.77
CA GLU A 59 -6.10 17.08 -9.15
C GLU A 59 -6.00 16.19 -7.91
N ILE A 60 -6.45 14.94 -8.04
CA ILE A 60 -6.33 13.92 -6.98
C ILE A 60 -5.25 12.95 -7.43
N VAL A 61 -4.15 12.91 -6.68
CA VAL A 61 -3.05 11.97 -6.92
C VAL A 61 -3.12 10.85 -5.89
N VAL A 62 -3.28 9.62 -6.36
CA VAL A 62 -3.19 8.41 -5.54
C VAL A 62 -1.79 7.82 -5.71
N PRO A 63 -0.98 7.72 -4.64
CA PRO A 63 0.35 7.13 -4.74
C PRO A 63 0.27 5.65 -5.15
N LEU A 64 1.35 5.12 -5.72
CA LEU A 64 1.49 3.68 -5.96
C LEU A 64 1.94 3.03 -4.66
N GLU A 65 1.24 1.96 -4.26
CA GLU A 65 1.48 1.25 -3.00
C GLU A 65 1.43 -0.26 -3.22
N ILE A 66 2.24 -1.00 -2.48
CA ILE A 66 2.14 -2.46 -2.38
C ILE A 66 0.97 -2.78 -1.44
N ILE A 67 0.06 -3.66 -1.89
CA ILE A 67 -1.11 -4.06 -1.10
C ILE A 67 -1.09 -5.54 -0.73
N SER A 68 -0.14 -6.33 -1.25
CA SER A 68 0.01 -7.74 -0.92
C SER A 68 1.01 -7.94 0.21
N ASP A 69 0.65 -8.79 1.17
CA ASP A 69 1.62 -9.43 2.06
C ASP A 69 2.12 -10.69 1.38
N VAL A 70 3.44 -10.85 1.28
CA VAL A 70 4.06 -12.04 0.66
C VAL A 70 4.61 -12.93 1.77
N GLU A 71 4.00 -14.10 1.94
CA GLU A 71 4.49 -15.14 2.82
C GLU A 71 5.01 -16.32 1.99
N ILE A 72 6.28 -16.66 2.17
CA ILE A 72 6.94 -17.75 1.47
C ILE A 72 7.28 -18.83 2.48
N GLN A 73 6.74 -20.02 2.27
CA GLN A 73 7.06 -21.20 3.06
C GLN A 73 7.66 -22.27 2.16
N ALA A 74 8.80 -22.80 2.54
CA ALA A 74 9.46 -23.85 1.83
C ALA A 74 9.99 -24.92 2.80
N MET A 75 10.05 -26.15 2.31
CA MET A 75 10.75 -27.25 2.97
C MET A 75 11.96 -27.63 2.11
N VAL A 76 13.13 -27.55 2.70
CA VAL A 76 14.38 -27.95 2.09
C VAL A 76 14.82 -29.27 2.70
N ILE A 77 15.15 -30.24 1.87
CA ILE A 77 15.61 -31.57 2.28
C ILE A 77 16.99 -31.80 1.72
N ASP A 78 17.95 -32.07 2.57
CA ASP A 78 19.35 -32.26 2.22
C ASP A 78 19.88 -31.08 1.36
N ASP A 79 20.75 -31.36 0.41
CA ASP A 79 21.40 -30.38 -0.48
C ASP A 79 20.49 -29.88 -1.62
N GLN A 80 19.17 -30.07 -1.53
CA GLN A 80 18.27 -29.71 -2.62
C GLN A 80 18.16 -28.20 -2.81
N LYS A 81 18.12 -27.79 -4.08
CA LYS A 81 17.73 -26.44 -4.45
C LYS A 81 16.21 -26.35 -4.56
N VAL A 82 15.61 -25.41 -3.84
CA VAL A 82 14.18 -25.14 -3.86
C VAL A 82 13.94 -23.78 -4.48
N THR A 83 12.94 -23.67 -5.37
CA THR A 83 12.55 -22.40 -5.99
C THR A 83 11.06 -22.17 -5.76
N VAL A 84 10.71 -21.03 -5.16
CA VAL A 84 9.33 -20.64 -4.85
C VAL A 84 9.01 -19.34 -5.58
N PRO A 85 8.08 -19.35 -6.55
CA PRO A 85 7.60 -18.13 -7.19
C PRO A 85 6.69 -17.35 -6.24
N PHE A 86 6.65 -16.02 -6.38
CA PHE A 86 5.72 -15.16 -5.67
C PHE A 86 5.30 -13.97 -6.53
N GLU A 87 4.18 -13.34 -6.16
CA GLU A 87 3.62 -12.19 -6.85
C GLU A 87 3.54 -11.00 -5.88
N ILE A 88 3.71 -9.79 -6.43
CA ILE A 88 3.55 -8.54 -5.68
C ILE A 88 2.43 -7.75 -6.34
N GLU A 89 1.38 -7.44 -5.57
CA GLU A 89 0.24 -6.69 -6.07
C GLU A 89 0.29 -5.23 -5.60
N MET A 90 0.04 -4.31 -6.56
CA MET A 90 -0.08 -2.88 -6.34
C MET A 90 -1.54 -2.46 -6.24
N ASN A 91 -1.83 -1.34 -5.59
CA ASN A 91 -3.17 -0.76 -5.50
C ASN A 91 -3.71 -0.32 -6.87
N LYS A 92 -2.83 0.04 -7.81
CA LYS A 92 -3.18 0.49 -9.18
C LYS A 92 -2.11 0.10 -10.20
N GLU A 93 -2.42 0.25 -11.48
CA GLU A 93 -1.40 0.20 -12.53
C GLU A 93 -0.40 1.36 -12.38
N PRO A 94 0.90 1.12 -12.62
CA PRO A 94 1.89 2.19 -12.72
C PRO A 94 1.54 3.17 -13.84
N ASP A 95 1.62 4.46 -13.57
CA ASP A 95 1.31 5.53 -14.53
C ASP A 95 2.45 5.81 -15.51
N LYS A 96 3.67 5.36 -15.19
CA LYS A 96 4.86 5.51 -16.03
C LYS A 96 5.66 4.21 -16.03
N LYS A 97 6.16 3.85 -17.22
CA LYS A 97 7.04 2.70 -17.39
C LYS A 97 8.42 2.99 -16.80
N ASP A 98 9.01 2.00 -16.13
CA ASP A 98 10.37 2.03 -15.55
C ASP A 98 10.62 3.24 -14.61
N TYR A 99 9.54 3.80 -14.04
CA TYR A 99 9.60 4.95 -13.14
C TYR A 99 9.61 4.53 -11.66
N TYR A 100 8.95 3.43 -11.34
CA TYR A 100 8.87 2.91 -9.98
C TYR A 100 9.85 1.74 -9.82
N LYS A 101 10.81 1.90 -8.92
CA LYS A 101 11.79 0.89 -8.59
C LYS A 101 11.37 0.14 -7.34
N LEU A 102 11.49 -1.19 -7.40
CA LEU A 102 11.26 -2.08 -6.27
C LEU A 102 12.58 -2.38 -5.57
N ASN A 103 12.67 -2.06 -4.28
CA ASN A 103 13.85 -2.31 -3.47
C ASN A 103 13.53 -3.29 -2.35
N TYR A 104 14.44 -4.24 -2.14
CA TYR A 104 14.43 -5.18 -1.03
C TYR A 104 15.47 -4.76 -0.01
N SER A 105 15.19 -4.94 1.28
CA SER A 105 16.18 -4.71 2.34
C SER A 105 17.40 -5.62 2.17
N GLU A 106 17.18 -6.84 1.68
CA GLU A 106 18.20 -7.83 1.38
C GLU A 106 17.73 -8.71 0.22
N THR A 107 18.63 -9.12 -0.66
CA THR A 107 18.37 -10.07 -1.76
C THR A 107 19.21 -11.33 -1.67
N GLU A 108 20.27 -11.28 -0.86
CA GLU A 108 21.16 -12.38 -0.52
C GLU A 108 21.08 -12.61 0.99
N ILE A 109 20.51 -13.73 1.40
CA ILE A 109 20.10 -13.99 2.77
C ILE A 109 20.82 -15.22 3.30
N ASP A 110 21.33 -15.14 4.51
CA ASP A 110 21.76 -16.24 5.36
C ASP A 110 20.60 -16.55 6.31
N ILE A 111 19.80 -17.59 5.96
CA ILE A 111 18.56 -17.85 6.68
C ILE A 111 18.80 -18.57 8.01
N ASP A 112 19.89 -19.33 8.14
CA ASP A 112 20.24 -20.09 9.34
C ASP A 112 21.30 -19.41 10.21
N ASP A 113 21.76 -18.20 9.84
CA ASP A 113 22.78 -17.41 10.54
C ASP A 113 24.10 -18.19 10.77
N ASP A 114 24.58 -18.88 9.72
CA ASP A 114 25.85 -19.60 9.76
C ASP A 114 27.02 -18.84 9.12
N GLY A 115 26.73 -17.71 8.47
CA GLY A 115 27.69 -16.84 7.79
C GLY A 115 27.83 -17.11 6.30
N LYS A 116 26.98 -17.97 5.73
CA LYS A 116 26.93 -18.25 4.29
C LYS A 116 25.56 -17.85 3.74
N THR A 117 25.55 -17.23 2.57
CA THR A 117 24.33 -16.98 1.84
C THR A 117 23.77 -18.29 1.29
N ASP A 118 22.51 -18.58 1.60
CA ASP A 118 21.79 -19.77 1.19
C ASP A 118 20.50 -19.45 0.43
N THR A 119 19.97 -18.25 0.58
CA THR A 119 18.67 -17.83 0.04
C THR A 119 18.82 -16.57 -0.81
N TYR A 120 18.25 -16.59 -2.00
CA TYR A 120 18.35 -15.51 -2.99
C TYR A 120 16.97 -15.09 -3.46
N ILE A 121 16.74 -13.76 -3.52
CA ILE A 121 15.52 -13.17 -4.09
C ILE A 121 15.83 -12.64 -5.49
N TYR A 122 15.05 -13.08 -6.46
CA TYR A 122 15.09 -12.59 -7.84
C TYR A 122 13.77 -11.91 -8.18
N SER A 123 13.84 -10.69 -8.66
CA SER A 123 12.69 -9.93 -9.11
C SER A 123 13.06 -8.94 -10.21
N ASN A 124 12.04 -8.38 -10.86
CA ASN A 124 12.23 -7.23 -11.72
C ASN A 124 12.62 -6.01 -10.88
N GLU A 125 13.54 -5.20 -11.39
CA GLU A 125 13.97 -3.97 -10.73
C GLU A 125 12.88 -2.89 -10.76
N TYR A 126 12.07 -2.87 -11.84
CA TYR A 126 11.04 -1.86 -12.06
C TYR A 126 9.64 -2.48 -12.08
N ILE A 127 8.69 -1.74 -11.49
CA ILE A 127 7.28 -2.11 -11.48
C ILE A 127 6.63 -1.56 -12.76
N ASN A 128 6.16 -2.46 -13.61
CA ASN A 128 5.55 -2.13 -14.90
C ASN A 128 4.11 -2.65 -15.06
N SER A 129 3.61 -3.38 -14.06
CA SER A 129 2.24 -3.90 -14.04
C SER A 129 1.63 -3.80 -12.64
N LYS A 130 0.31 -3.91 -12.57
CA LYS A 130 -0.38 -3.95 -11.28
C LYS A 130 0.01 -5.18 -10.45
N ILE A 131 0.32 -6.29 -11.13
CA ILE A 131 0.76 -7.53 -10.49
C ILE A 131 2.09 -7.94 -11.11
N GLU A 132 3.16 -7.86 -10.32
CA GLU A 132 4.48 -8.33 -10.71
C GLU A 132 4.62 -9.82 -10.37
N LYS A 133 4.77 -10.65 -11.43
CA LYS A 133 4.72 -12.13 -11.33
C LYS A 133 6.08 -12.81 -11.47
N ASP A 134 7.07 -12.14 -12.06
CA ASP A 134 8.36 -12.73 -12.39
C ASP A 134 9.32 -12.70 -11.18
N ASN A 135 8.77 -12.92 -9.97
CA ASN A 135 9.55 -12.93 -8.76
C ASN A 135 9.69 -14.38 -8.25
N ARG A 136 10.84 -14.69 -7.68
CA ARG A 136 11.09 -15.99 -7.06
C ARG A 136 12.12 -15.91 -5.95
N VAL A 137 11.99 -16.79 -5.00
CA VAL A 137 13.02 -17.09 -4.00
C VAL A 137 13.68 -18.43 -4.38
N GLU A 138 14.99 -18.46 -4.36
CA GLU A 138 15.79 -19.69 -4.52
C GLU A 138 16.52 -19.98 -3.21
N ILE A 139 16.36 -21.20 -2.70
CA ILE A 139 17.01 -21.67 -1.48
C ILE A 139 17.97 -22.80 -1.87
N GLN A 140 19.22 -22.67 -1.46
CA GLN A 140 20.30 -23.63 -1.74
C GLN A 140 20.56 -24.48 -0.50
N GLY A 141 19.97 -25.68 -0.42
CA GLY A 141 20.12 -26.58 0.75
C GLY A 141 21.56 -26.92 1.09
N GLU A 142 22.43 -27.01 0.08
CA GLU A 142 23.88 -27.28 0.27
C GLU A 142 24.61 -26.23 1.13
N ASN A 143 24.04 -25.03 1.25
CA ASN A 143 24.59 -23.94 2.04
C ASN A 143 23.96 -23.82 3.45
N ILE A 144 22.88 -24.54 3.73
CA ILE A 144 22.23 -24.56 5.04
C ILE A 144 22.93 -25.56 5.94
N SER A 145 23.44 -25.11 7.07
CA SER A 145 24.20 -25.97 8.00
C SER A 145 23.41 -26.34 9.26
N LYS A 146 22.33 -25.62 9.57
CA LYS A 146 21.55 -25.85 10.77
C LYS A 146 20.16 -26.40 10.44
N GLU A 147 19.84 -27.56 10.95
CA GLU A 147 18.50 -28.13 10.89
C GLU A 147 17.52 -27.36 11.76
N GLY A 148 16.26 -27.25 11.32
CA GLY A 148 15.19 -26.67 12.11
C GLY A 148 14.29 -25.74 11.34
N TYR A 149 13.57 -24.90 12.07
CA TYR A 149 12.73 -23.83 11.51
C TYR A 149 13.51 -22.53 11.56
N HIS A 150 13.63 -21.90 10.40
CA HIS A 150 14.28 -20.61 10.22
C HIS A 150 13.29 -19.62 9.64
N GLU A 151 13.38 -18.36 10.03
CA GLU A 151 12.51 -17.26 9.59
C GLU A 151 13.33 -15.99 9.38
N LYS A 152 13.08 -15.28 8.26
CA LYS A 152 13.61 -13.94 8.00
C LYS A 152 12.51 -13.04 7.50
N ILE A 153 12.55 -11.77 7.92
CA ILE A 153 11.63 -10.73 7.47
C ILE A 153 12.40 -9.81 6.53
N ILE A 154 11.91 -9.69 5.30
CA ILE A 154 12.46 -8.83 4.26
C ILE A 154 11.47 -7.71 3.98
N TYR A 155 11.97 -6.47 3.99
CA TYR A 155 11.15 -5.30 3.70
C TYR A 155 11.25 -4.93 2.22
N LEU A 156 10.08 -4.66 1.63
CA LEU A 156 9.96 -4.16 0.26
C LEU A 156 9.57 -2.68 0.30
N THR A 157 10.21 -1.88 -0.54
CA THR A 157 9.90 -0.46 -0.70
C THR A 157 9.79 -0.09 -2.17
N ILE A 158 8.95 0.90 -2.48
CA ILE A 158 8.84 1.51 -3.81
C ILE A 158 9.49 2.87 -3.77
N GLU A 159 10.40 3.11 -4.70
CA GLU A 159 11.03 4.41 -4.91
C GLU A 159 10.75 4.91 -6.32
N THR A 160 10.64 6.23 -6.48
CA THR A 160 10.55 6.85 -7.81
C THR A 160 11.93 6.99 -8.41
N HIS A 161 12.07 6.65 -9.67
CA HIS A 161 13.30 6.79 -10.44
C HIS A 161 13.12 7.91 -11.46
N ASP A 162 13.96 8.95 -11.37
CA ASP A 162 13.98 10.10 -12.30
C ASP A 162 14.80 9.82 -13.56
#